data_73d3b5c740576f231a693e686e290b47
#
_entry.id   73d3b5c740576f231a693e686e290b47
#
_cell.length_a   1.000
_cell.length_b   1.000
_cell.length_c   1.000
_cell.angle_alpha   90.00
_cell.angle_beta   90.00
_cell.angle_gamma   90.00
#
_symmetry.space_group_name_H-M   'P 1'
#
loop_
_entity.id
_entity.type
_entity.pdbx_description
1 polymer ?
#
loop_
_entity_poly.entity_id
_entity_poly.type
_entity_poly.pdbx_seq_one_letter_code
_entity_poly.pdbx_strand_id
1 'polypeptide(L)'
;MLGRGVAERLADDPAHELFAPEVVAAVRALTDHPVEYAAGLGLPGVAYADLRRGVPAWITAAIPEVDALLISPHWGPNMNPEPLPYVREAAAALLDGGATLVAGHSAHVFQGVAQRVLYDLGDFLDDYRVDPRLRNDLGLLFLVDLPGDRIEAVPLKLEFTRTRLADGDDAVWIRRRFAAACEALGTDVDVENGRLVLRWR
;
A
#
# COMPACT_ATOMS: atom_id res chain seq x y z
N MET A 1 13.77 10.14 16.09
CA MET A 1 13.93 11.56 15.71
C MET A 1 13.88 11.68 14.20
N LEU A 2 12.87 12.35 13.64
CA LEU A 2 12.77 12.62 12.21
C LEU A 2 13.79 13.71 11.86
N GLY A 3 14.66 13.47 10.88
CA GLY A 3 15.69 14.40 10.52
C GLY A 3 15.23 15.49 9.57
N ARG A 4 16.08 16.50 9.37
CA ARG A 4 15.80 17.70 8.57
C ARG A 4 15.37 17.37 7.15
N GLY A 5 15.98 16.40 6.48
CA GLY A 5 15.63 15.97 5.14
C GLY A 5 14.26 15.29 5.03
N VAL A 6 13.78 14.64 6.09
CA VAL A 6 12.41 14.09 6.18
C VAL A 6 11.40 15.23 6.31
N ALA A 7 11.67 16.19 7.18
CA ALA A 7 10.79 17.34 7.38
C ALA A 7 10.67 18.20 6.10
N GLU A 8 11.75 18.37 5.35
CA GLU A 8 11.73 19.09 4.06
C GLU A 8 10.95 18.34 2.98
N ARG A 9 11.16 17.02 2.84
CA ARG A 9 10.40 16.20 1.87
C ARG A 9 8.92 16.08 2.23
N LEU A 10 8.58 15.96 3.51
CA LEU A 10 7.20 15.96 3.99
C LEU A 10 6.50 17.29 3.75
N ALA A 11 7.22 18.42 3.84
CA ALA A 11 6.67 19.76 3.61
C ALA A 11 6.39 20.03 2.11
N ASP A 12 7.13 19.39 1.21
CA ASP A 12 6.99 19.57 -0.23
C ASP A 12 6.00 18.56 -0.89
N ASP A 13 5.49 17.60 -0.12
CA ASP A 13 4.50 16.64 -0.58
C ASP A 13 3.09 17.05 -0.15
N PRO A 14 2.24 17.52 -1.08
CA PRO A 14 0.88 17.95 -0.77
C PRO A 14 -0.01 16.81 -0.23
N ALA A 15 0.41 15.56 -0.35
CA ALA A 15 -0.29 14.41 0.25
C ALA A 15 0.00 14.23 1.74
N HIS A 16 0.97 14.93 2.29
CA HIS A 16 1.34 14.90 3.72
C HIS A 16 0.76 16.08 4.51
N GLU A 17 -0.51 16.41 4.30
CA GLU A 17 -1.26 17.32 5.20
C GLU A 17 -1.38 16.82 6.66
N LEU A 18 -0.79 15.64 6.97
CA LEU A 18 -0.80 15.05 8.31
C LEU A 18 0.10 15.77 9.32
N PHE A 19 1.05 16.57 8.86
CA PHE A 19 1.90 17.34 9.75
C PHE A 19 1.61 18.84 9.60
N ALA A 20 0.97 19.39 10.62
CA ALA A 20 0.80 20.84 10.69
C ALA A 20 2.15 21.55 10.47
N PRO A 21 2.19 22.69 9.76
CA PRO A 21 3.43 23.43 9.49
C PRO A 21 4.27 23.69 10.74
N GLU A 22 3.63 23.84 11.90
CA GLU A 22 4.27 24.02 13.19
C GLU A 22 5.06 22.80 13.66
N VAL A 23 4.56 21.57 13.36
CA VAL A 23 5.26 20.32 13.68
C VAL A 23 6.49 20.17 12.80
N VAL A 24 6.38 20.48 11.52
CA VAL A 24 7.52 20.49 10.59
C VAL A 24 8.57 21.52 11.02
N ALA A 25 8.15 22.72 11.42
CA ALA A 25 9.05 23.75 11.91
C ALA A 25 9.74 23.33 13.23
N ALA A 26 9.01 22.71 14.16
CA ALA A 26 9.56 22.21 15.42
C ALA A 26 10.59 21.09 15.19
N VAL A 27 10.33 20.17 14.28
CA VAL A 27 11.28 19.09 13.92
C VAL A 27 12.54 19.68 13.27
N ARG A 28 12.40 20.68 12.38
CA ARG A 28 13.53 21.40 11.79
C ARG A 28 14.40 22.11 12.84
N ALA A 29 13.77 22.69 13.85
CA ALA A 29 14.48 23.41 14.93
C ALA A 29 15.23 22.47 15.89
N LEU A 30 14.82 21.21 16.00
CA LEU A 30 15.41 20.22 16.90
C LEU A 30 16.58 19.43 16.29
N THR A 31 16.85 19.61 14.99
CA THR A 31 17.86 18.82 14.28
C THR A 31 18.94 19.71 13.69
N ASP A 32 20.12 19.76 14.35
CA ASP A 32 21.31 20.45 13.84
C ASP A 32 22.02 19.68 12.71
N HIS A 33 21.59 18.46 12.42
CA HIS A 33 22.19 17.61 11.39
C HIS A 33 21.14 17.15 10.36
N PRO A 34 21.50 17.14 9.07
CA PRO A 34 20.64 16.53 8.06
C PRO A 34 20.56 15.02 8.35
N VAL A 35 19.43 14.56 8.84
CA VAL A 35 19.15 13.11 8.92
C VAL A 35 18.47 12.74 7.63
N GLU A 36 19.11 11.89 6.84
CA GLU A 36 18.49 11.32 5.66
C GLU A 36 17.56 10.18 6.07
N TYR A 37 16.34 10.20 5.55
CA TYR A 37 15.37 9.12 5.74
C TYR A 37 15.83 7.85 5.02
N ALA A 38 16.45 8.02 3.85
CA ALA A 38 16.99 6.92 3.07
C ALA A 38 18.30 6.38 3.66
N ALA A 39 18.48 5.08 3.59
CA ALA A 39 19.75 4.45 3.91
C ALA A 39 20.84 4.93 2.94
N GLY A 40 22.05 5.15 3.45
CA GLY A 40 23.23 5.53 2.68
C GLY A 40 24.46 4.77 3.15
N LEU A 41 25.60 4.96 2.45
CA LEU A 41 26.87 4.35 2.85
C LEU A 41 27.24 4.84 4.25
N GLY A 42 27.21 3.90 5.22
CA GLY A 42 27.54 4.19 6.62
C GLY A 42 26.43 4.85 7.43
N LEU A 43 25.23 5.04 6.87
CA LEU A 43 24.07 5.60 7.56
C LEU A 43 22.90 4.62 7.54
N PRO A 44 22.36 4.22 8.69
CA PRO A 44 21.15 3.41 8.73
C PRO A 44 19.93 4.23 8.25
N GLY A 45 18.99 3.56 7.60
CA GLY A 45 17.75 4.19 7.11
C GLY A 45 16.88 3.18 6.41
N VAL A 46 15.86 3.64 5.69
CA VAL A 46 15.01 2.81 4.84
C VAL A 46 15.47 2.85 3.40
N ALA A 47 15.18 1.80 2.65
CA ALA A 47 15.40 1.77 1.20
C ALA A 47 14.33 2.65 0.53
N TYR A 48 14.65 3.92 0.31
CA TYR A 48 13.75 4.92 -0.24
C TYR A 48 13.92 5.05 -1.75
N ALA A 49 12.79 5.12 -2.46
CA ALA A 49 12.74 5.38 -3.88
C ALA A 49 11.66 6.44 -4.19
N ASP A 50 12.03 7.49 -4.93
CA ASP A 50 11.06 8.44 -5.47
C ASP A 50 10.42 7.84 -6.74
N LEU A 51 9.32 7.13 -6.57
CA LEU A 51 8.63 6.44 -7.66
C LEU A 51 8.01 7.38 -8.70
N ARG A 52 7.88 8.70 -8.41
CA ARG A 52 7.46 9.71 -9.39
C ARG A 52 8.51 9.88 -10.51
N ARG A 53 9.75 9.46 -10.23
CA ARG A 53 10.86 9.44 -11.20
C ARG A 53 11.07 8.06 -11.84
N GLY A 54 10.16 7.13 -11.60
CA GLY A 54 10.23 5.74 -12.00
C GLY A 54 10.92 4.85 -10.99
N VAL A 55 10.90 3.53 -11.24
CA VAL A 55 11.55 2.54 -10.38
C VAL A 55 13.06 2.66 -10.56
N PRO A 56 13.82 2.91 -9.47
CA PRO A 56 15.28 3.01 -9.57
C PRO A 56 15.94 1.70 -10.02
N ALA A 57 16.99 1.80 -10.81
CA ALA A 57 17.71 0.65 -11.33
C ALA A 57 18.28 -0.29 -10.23
N TRP A 58 18.57 0.23 -9.04
CA TRP A 58 19.06 -0.61 -7.94
C TRP A 58 17.98 -1.59 -7.43
N ILE A 59 16.68 -1.29 -7.60
CA ILE A 59 15.59 -2.21 -7.28
C ILE A 59 15.54 -3.32 -8.32
N THR A 60 15.50 -2.97 -9.61
CA THR A 60 15.39 -3.95 -10.69
C THR A 60 16.66 -4.81 -10.84
N ALA A 61 17.83 -4.24 -10.56
CA ALA A 61 19.09 -4.99 -10.56
C ALA A 61 19.25 -5.96 -9.37
N ALA A 62 18.47 -5.77 -8.31
CA ALA A 62 18.49 -6.65 -7.15
C ALA A 62 17.52 -7.84 -7.27
N ILE A 63 16.73 -7.93 -8.36
CA ILE A 63 15.78 -9.01 -8.59
C ILE A 63 16.54 -10.33 -8.80
N PRO A 64 16.39 -11.32 -7.90
CA PRO A 64 17.08 -12.59 -8.01
C PRO A 64 16.39 -13.51 -9.04
N GLU A 65 17.13 -14.50 -9.56
CA GLU A 65 16.53 -15.63 -10.27
C GLU A 65 15.88 -16.59 -9.27
N VAL A 66 14.57 -16.57 -9.17
CA VAL A 66 13.76 -17.41 -8.28
C VAL A 66 12.48 -17.86 -8.99
N ASP A 67 11.86 -18.92 -8.51
CA ASP A 67 10.61 -19.45 -9.10
C ASP A 67 9.44 -18.46 -8.92
N ALA A 68 9.42 -17.72 -7.84
CA ALA A 68 8.43 -16.68 -7.56
C ALA A 68 9.03 -15.54 -6.75
N LEU A 69 8.76 -14.31 -7.15
CA LEU A 69 9.22 -13.08 -6.48
C LEU A 69 8.03 -12.22 -6.07
N LEU A 70 7.88 -12.06 -4.77
CA LEU A 70 6.97 -11.06 -4.19
C LEU A 70 7.75 -9.78 -3.89
N ILE A 71 7.27 -8.65 -4.41
CA ILE A 71 7.73 -7.31 -4.03
C ILE A 71 6.63 -6.64 -3.23
N SER A 72 6.98 -6.18 -2.02
CA SER A 72 6.04 -5.51 -1.11
C SER A 72 6.49 -4.06 -0.84
N PRO A 73 6.09 -3.11 -1.68
CA PRO A 73 6.46 -1.72 -1.53
C PRO A 73 5.55 -0.98 -0.53
N HIS A 74 6.16 -0.11 0.28
CA HIS A 74 5.45 0.92 1.03
C HIS A 74 5.34 2.17 0.16
N TRP A 75 4.19 2.42 -0.43
CA TRP A 75 4.02 3.45 -1.46
C TRP A 75 2.68 4.20 -1.38
N GLY A 76 2.64 5.34 -2.02
CA GLY A 76 1.44 6.17 -2.06
C GLY A 76 1.18 6.95 -0.77
N PRO A 77 0.22 7.86 -0.80
CA PRO A 77 -0.17 8.64 0.37
C PRO A 77 -1.17 7.88 1.24
N ASN A 78 -1.17 8.21 2.54
CA ASN A 78 -2.16 7.72 3.49
C ASN A 78 -3.58 8.11 3.09
N MET A 79 -4.54 7.27 3.47
CA MET A 79 -5.98 7.52 3.34
C MET A 79 -6.44 7.83 1.90
N ASN A 80 -5.72 7.27 0.93
CA ASN A 80 -6.09 7.38 -0.47
C ASN A 80 -6.76 6.07 -0.94
N PRO A 81 -8.03 6.14 -1.39
CA PRO A 81 -8.78 4.95 -1.79
C PRO A 81 -8.39 4.36 -3.15
N GLU A 82 -7.57 5.05 -3.93
CA GLU A 82 -7.22 4.68 -5.31
C GLU A 82 -5.71 4.78 -5.55
N PRO A 83 -5.12 3.87 -6.34
CA PRO A 83 -3.72 3.96 -6.68
C PRO A 83 -3.45 5.16 -7.59
N LEU A 84 -2.51 6.02 -7.19
CA LEU A 84 -2.09 7.16 -7.99
C LEU A 84 -1.39 6.73 -9.29
N PRO A 85 -1.38 7.58 -10.33
CA PRO A 85 -0.77 7.22 -11.63
C PRO A 85 0.67 6.73 -11.50
N TYR A 86 1.51 7.40 -10.75
CA TYR A 86 2.91 7.00 -10.57
C TYR A 86 3.07 5.65 -9.82
N VAL A 87 2.13 5.29 -8.95
CA VAL A 87 2.09 3.98 -8.29
C VAL A 87 1.75 2.89 -9.29
N ARG A 88 0.81 3.15 -10.19
CA ARG A 88 0.43 2.21 -11.27
C ARG A 88 1.57 2.01 -12.26
N GLU A 89 2.27 3.08 -12.63
CA GLU A 89 3.45 3.01 -13.50
C GLU A 89 4.59 2.23 -12.84
N ALA A 90 4.84 2.48 -11.54
CA ALA A 90 5.85 1.74 -10.79
C ALA A 90 5.50 0.25 -10.67
N ALA A 91 4.22 -0.09 -10.43
CA ALA A 91 3.76 -1.46 -10.37
C ALA A 91 4.00 -2.21 -11.68
N ALA A 92 3.66 -1.58 -12.82
CA ALA A 92 3.92 -2.14 -14.15
C ALA A 92 5.43 -2.38 -14.37
N ALA A 93 6.27 -1.41 -14.04
CA ALA A 93 7.72 -1.54 -14.17
C ALA A 93 8.31 -2.65 -13.28
N LEU A 94 7.75 -2.89 -12.09
CA LEU A 94 8.16 -4.00 -11.22
C LEU A 94 7.78 -5.35 -11.78
N LEU A 95 6.58 -5.47 -12.37
CA LEU A 95 6.15 -6.71 -13.07
C LEU A 95 7.01 -6.97 -14.30
N ASP A 96 7.24 -5.94 -15.12
CA ASP A 96 8.13 -6.02 -16.31
C ASP A 96 9.57 -6.38 -15.92
N GLY A 97 9.99 -5.95 -14.73
CA GLY A 97 11.29 -6.30 -14.16
C GLY A 97 11.40 -7.73 -13.62
N GLY A 98 10.30 -8.50 -13.60
CA GLY A 98 10.30 -9.91 -13.18
C GLY A 98 9.61 -10.22 -11.86
N ALA A 99 8.91 -9.26 -11.23
CA ALA A 99 8.08 -9.57 -10.06
C ALA A 99 6.95 -10.52 -10.46
N THR A 100 6.76 -11.59 -9.68
CA THR A 100 5.63 -12.50 -9.83
C THR A 100 4.35 -11.89 -9.26
N LEU A 101 4.49 -11.15 -8.16
CA LEU A 101 3.40 -10.47 -7.47
C LEU A 101 3.93 -9.18 -6.85
N VAL A 102 3.14 -8.13 -6.93
CA VAL A 102 3.38 -6.88 -6.18
C VAL A 102 2.25 -6.70 -5.18
N ALA A 103 2.59 -6.55 -3.89
CA ALA A 103 1.64 -6.35 -2.81
C ALA A 103 2.00 -5.10 -2.02
N GLY A 104 1.36 -3.98 -2.39
CA GLY A 104 1.60 -2.66 -1.82
C GLY A 104 0.91 -2.44 -0.48
N HIS A 105 1.42 -1.48 0.26
CA HIS A 105 0.81 -1.00 1.50
C HIS A 105 1.23 0.44 1.74
N SER A 106 0.54 1.16 2.60
CA SER A 106 0.77 2.53 3.05
C SER A 106 -0.53 3.33 3.23
N ALA A 107 -1.54 3.08 2.38
CA ALA A 107 -2.74 3.91 2.37
C ALA A 107 -3.66 3.68 3.57
N HIS A 108 -3.45 2.64 4.38
CA HIS A 108 -4.32 2.25 5.50
C HIS A 108 -5.78 1.94 5.11
N VAL A 109 -6.05 1.89 3.82
CA VAL A 109 -7.33 1.48 3.23
C VAL A 109 -7.03 0.58 2.05
N PHE A 110 -7.75 -0.53 1.93
CA PHE A 110 -7.53 -1.41 0.79
C PHE A 110 -7.92 -0.72 -0.52
N GLN A 111 -7.12 -0.98 -1.54
CA GLN A 111 -7.36 -0.55 -2.91
C GLN A 111 -7.75 -1.75 -3.79
N GLY A 112 -8.01 -1.49 -5.07
CA GLY A 112 -8.33 -2.55 -6.03
C GLY A 112 -7.11 -3.39 -6.41
N VAL A 113 -7.37 -4.45 -7.15
CA VAL A 113 -6.38 -5.37 -7.70
C VAL A 113 -6.46 -5.33 -9.21
N ALA A 114 -5.32 -5.32 -9.88
CA ALA A 114 -5.24 -5.47 -11.34
C ALA A 114 -4.03 -6.31 -11.70
N GLN A 115 -4.18 -7.22 -12.67
CA GLN A 115 -3.14 -8.16 -13.04
C GLN A 115 -2.57 -8.87 -11.78
N ARG A 116 -1.27 -8.81 -11.57
CA ARG A 116 -0.56 -9.37 -10.41
C ARG A 116 -0.16 -8.27 -9.39
N VAL A 117 -1.02 -7.24 -9.23
CA VAL A 117 -0.78 -6.12 -8.31
C VAL A 117 -1.95 -5.98 -7.35
N LEU A 118 -1.70 -6.18 -6.08
CA LEU A 118 -2.54 -5.72 -4.98
C LEU A 118 -2.02 -4.33 -4.63
N TYR A 119 -2.72 -3.27 -5.05
CA TYR A 119 -2.18 -1.90 -4.94
C TYR A 119 -2.03 -1.42 -3.52
N ASP A 120 -2.96 -1.73 -2.65
CA ASP A 120 -2.81 -1.57 -1.20
C ASP A 120 -3.64 -2.62 -0.47
N LEU A 121 -3.01 -3.28 0.48
CA LEU A 121 -3.64 -4.35 1.26
C LEU A 121 -4.60 -3.79 2.32
N GLY A 122 -4.47 -2.50 2.67
CA GLY A 122 -5.11 -1.91 3.84
C GLY A 122 -4.49 -2.41 5.15
N ASP A 123 -5.14 -2.08 6.25
CA ASP A 123 -4.70 -2.51 7.57
C ASP A 123 -5.22 -3.92 7.90
N PHE A 124 -4.42 -4.67 8.64
CA PHE A 124 -4.79 -5.97 9.19
C PHE A 124 -5.00 -5.92 10.71
N LEU A 125 -4.16 -5.16 11.40
CA LEU A 125 -4.28 -4.89 12.83
C LEU A 125 -3.82 -3.46 13.08
N ASP A 126 -4.75 -2.61 13.50
CA ASP A 126 -4.50 -1.19 13.68
C ASP A 126 -5.51 -0.62 14.68
N ASP A 127 -5.05 0.31 15.52
CA ASP A 127 -5.87 1.04 16.49
C ASP A 127 -5.96 2.54 16.13
N TYR A 128 -5.77 2.89 14.85
CA TYR A 128 -5.89 4.26 14.37
C TYR A 128 -7.33 4.78 14.42
N ARG A 129 -7.45 6.08 14.39
CA ARG A 129 -8.76 6.72 14.30
C ARG A 129 -9.46 6.32 13.01
N VAL A 130 -10.70 5.89 13.14
CA VAL A 130 -11.54 5.51 11.99
C VAL A 130 -12.04 6.76 11.25
N ASP A 131 -11.78 6.82 9.95
CA ASP A 131 -12.46 7.76 9.06
C ASP A 131 -13.82 7.17 8.66
N PRO A 132 -14.94 7.86 8.92
CA PRO A 132 -16.27 7.31 8.69
C PRO A 132 -16.63 7.11 7.21
N ARG A 133 -15.91 7.75 6.28
CA ARG A 133 -16.13 7.60 4.84
C ARG A 133 -15.24 6.51 4.24
N LEU A 134 -13.97 6.51 4.63
CA LEU A 134 -12.99 5.55 4.11
C LEU A 134 -13.08 4.21 4.81
N ARG A 135 -13.59 4.19 6.06
CA ARG A 135 -13.76 2.95 6.81
C ARG A 135 -12.46 2.13 6.87
N ASN A 136 -11.38 2.78 7.33
CA ASN A 136 -10.10 2.08 7.55
C ASN A 136 -10.17 1.05 8.70
N ASP A 137 -11.30 0.95 9.38
CA ASP A 137 -11.66 -0.15 10.28
C ASP A 137 -12.12 -1.42 9.55
N LEU A 138 -12.19 -1.39 8.23
CA LEU A 138 -12.56 -2.52 7.38
C LEU A 138 -11.41 -2.89 6.46
N GLY A 139 -11.03 -4.16 6.46
CA GLY A 139 -9.88 -4.68 5.75
C GLY A 139 -10.17 -5.93 4.94
N LEU A 140 -9.12 -6.45 4.33
CA LEU A 140 -9.13 -7.70 3.56
C LEU A 140 -7.93 -8.56 3.93
N LEU A 141 -8.13 -9.86 4.10
CA LEU A 141 -7.06 -10.84 4.08
C LEU A 141 -6.98 -11.43 2.68
N PHE A 142 -5.86 -11.26 2.02
CA PHE A 142 -5.61 -11.83 0.69
C PHE A 142 -4.94 -13.20 0.81
N LEU A 143 -5.50 -14.17 0.12
CA LEU A 143 -4.93 -15.50 -0.08
C LEU A 143 -4.58 -15.62 -1.55
N VAL A 144 -3.31 -15.79 -1.86
CA VAL A 144 -2.79 -15.78 -3.23
C VAL A 144 -2.20 -17.14 -3.56
N ASP A 145 -2.67 -17.74 -4.63
CA ASP A 145 -2.06 -18.92 -5.22
C ASP A 145 -1.01 -18.48 -6.26
N LEU A 146 0.26 -18.46 -5.87
CA LEU A 146 1.35 -17.97 -6.71
C LEU A 146 1.64 -18.84 -7.95
N PRO A 147 1.56 -20.19 -7.90
CA PRO A 147 1.65 -21.01 -9.10
C PRO A 147 0.42 -20.92 -9.98
N GLY A 148 -0.72 -20.55 -9.39
CA GLY A 148 -2.01 -20.43 -10.07
C GLY A 148 -2.34 -19.01 -10.52
N ASP A 149 -3.60 -18.80 -10.77
CA ASP A 149 -4.16 -17.54 -11.28
C ASP A 149 -5.21 -16.94 -10.34
N ARG A 150 -5.27 -17.42 -9.09
CA ARG A 150 -6.37 -17.14 -8.16
C ARG A 150 -5.93 -16.32 -6.97
N ILE A 151 -6.69 -15.24 -6.70
CA ILE A 151 -6.65 -14.50 -5.45
C ILE A 151 -8.02 -14.64 -4.78
N GLU A 152 -8.01 -14.89 -3.48
CA GLU A 152 -9.19 -14.77 -2.64
C GLU A 152 -9.00 -13.64 -1.64
N ALA A 153 -10.03 -12.82 -1.44
CA ALA A 153 -10.02 -11.78 -0.43
C ALA A 153 -11.14 -12.04 0.60
N VAL A 154 -10.75 -12.16 1.84
CA VAL A 154 -11.64 -12.42 2.99
C VAL A 154 -11.95 -11.11 3.69
N PRO A 155 -13.23 -10.68 3.77
CA PRO A 155 -13.62 -9.47 4.46
C PRO A 155 -13.29 -9.49 5.96
N LEU A 156 -12.63 -8.44 6.45
CA LEU A 156 -12.20 -8.29 7.84
C LEU A 156 -12.78 -7.03 8.48
N LYS A 157 -12.99 -7.11 9.78
CA LYS A 157 -13.29 -6.00 10.67
C LYS A 157 -12.17 -5.82 11.68
N LEU A 158 -11.61 -4.63 11.72
CA LEU A 158 -10.61 -4.23 12.70
C LEU A 158 -11.35 -3.58 13.88
N GLU A 159 -11.08 -4.09 15.06
CA GLU A 159 -11.57 -3.54 16.32
C GLU A 159 -10.35 -3.25 17.21
N PHE A 160 -10.54 -2.49 18.28
CA PHE A 160 -9.44 -2.20 19.17
C PHE A 160 -8.71 -3.49 19.60
N THR A 161 -7.43 -3.56 19.29
CA THR A 161 -6.50 -4.67 19.58
C THR A 161 -6.82 -6.02 18.93
N ARG A 162 -7.78 -6.12 18.02
CA ARG A 162 -8.12 -7.40 17.38
C ARG A 162 -8.69 -7.24 15.96
N THR A 163 -8.54 -8.29 15.18
CA THR A 163 -9.17 -8.44 13.87
C THR A 163 -10.11 -9.64 13.88
N ARG A 164 -11.25 -9.52 13.23
CA ARG A 164 -12.23 -10.61 13.05
C ARG A 164 -12.77 -10.64 11.62
N LEU A 165 -13.47 -11.71 11.28
CA LEU A 165 -14.24 -11.74 10.04
C LEU A 165 -15.33 -10.68 10.06
N ALA A 166 -15.46 -9.94 8.97
CA ALA A 166 -16.56 -8.99 8.80
C ALA A 166 -17.86 -9.74 8.53
N ASP A 167 -18.95 -9.25 9.07
CA ASP A 167 -20.31 -9.78 8.89
C ASP A 167 -21.29 -8.65 8.56
N GLY A 168 -22.55 -9.00 8.32
CA GLY A 168 -23.65 -8.06 8.10
C GLY A 168 -23.34 -6.94 7.11
N ASP A 169 -23.62 -5.70 7.51
CA ASP A 169 -23.44 -4.50 6.67
C ASP A 169 -21.97 -4.20 6.37
N ASP A 170 -21.07 -4.50 7.30
CA ASP A 170 -19.62 -4.31 7.08
C ASP A 170 -19.12 -5.22 5.95
N ALA A 171 -19.49 -6.48 5.92
CA ALA A 171 -19.14 -7.40 4.85
C ALA A 171 -19.74 -6.97 3.48
N VAL A 172 -20.97 -6.46 3.50
CA VAL A 172 -21.63 -5.93 2.27
C VAL A 172 -20.88 -4.69 1.76
N TRP A 173 -20.51 -3.79 2.66
CA TRP A 173 -19.76 -2.58 2.31
C TRP A 173 -18.40 -2.92 1.69
N ILE A 174 -17.63 -3.83 2.32
CA ILE A 174 -16.32 -4.27 1.82
C ILE A 174 -16.47 -4.84 0.39
N ARG A 175 -17.42 -5.73 0.18
CA ARG A 175 -17.63 -6.37 -1.14
C ARG A 175 -17.94 -5.33 -2.22
N ARG A 176 -18.83 -4.40 -1.95
CA ARG A 176 -19.19 -3.35 -2.92
C ARG A 176 -18.01 -2.45 -3.24
N ARG A 177 -17.31 -1.98 -2.20
CA ARG A 177 -16.16 -1.10 -2.39
C ARG A 177 -15.03 -1.79 -3.14
N PHE A 178 -14.70 -3.03 -2.77
CA PHE A 178 -13.62 -3.76 -3.41
C PHE A 178 -13.95 -4.11 -4.88
N ALA A 179 -15.16 -4.56 -5.15
CA ALA A 179 -15.60 -4.81 -6.52
C ALA A 179 -15.51 -3.53 -7.39
N ALA A 180 -16.01 -2.40 -6.89
CA ALA A 180 -15.91 -1.12 -7.60
C ALA A 180 -14.44 -0.67 -7.82
N ALA A 181 -13.58 -0.86 -6.82
CA ALA A 181 -12.16 -0.52 -6.94
C ALA A 181 -11.43 -1.41 -7.96
N CYS A 182 -11.76 -2.70 -8.03
CA CYS A 182 -11.22 -3.62 -9.04
C CYS A 182 -11.77 -3.34 -10.44
N GLU A 183 -13.07 -3.07 -10.57
CA GLU A 183 -13.72 -2.70 -11.83
C GLU A 183 -13.08 -1.44 -12.44
N ALA A 184 -12.80 -0.42 -11.62
CA ALA A 184 -12.10 0.80 -12.06
C ALA A 184 -10.68 0.52 -12.60
N LEU A 185 -10.11 -0.63 -12.28
CA LEU A 185 -8.81 -1.11 -12.77
C LEU A 185 -8.94 -2.19 -13.85
N GLY A 186 -10.17 -2.48 -14.30
CA GLY A 186 -10.45 -3.47 -15.34
C GLY A 186 -10.41 -4.93 -14.87
N THR A 187 -10.64 -5.17 -13.58
CA THR A 187 -10.65 -6.51 -12.99
C THR A 187 -12.03 -6.85 -12.45
N ASP A 188 -12.57 -7.99 -12.86
CA ASP A 188 -13.83 -8.53 -12.34
C ASP A 188 -13.62 -9.26 -11.01
N VAL A 189 -14.63 -9.18 -10.15
CA VAL A 189 -14.63 -9.81 -8.83
C VAL A 189 -15.86 -10.70 -8.70
N ASP A 190 -15.64 -11.99 -8.50
CA ASP A 190 -16.69 -12.97 -8.17
C ASP A 190 -16.86 -13.12 -6.65
N VAL A 191 -17.98 -13.72 -6.24
CA VAL A 191 -18.23 -14.07 -4.83
C VAL A 191 -18.45 -15.57 -4.71
N GLU A 192 -17.53 -16.26 -4.04
CA GLU A 192 -17.59 -17.69 -3.80
C GLU A 192 -17.50 -17.96 -2.29
N ASN A 193 -18.51 -18.62 -1.72
CA ASN A 193 -18.53 -18.98 -0.28
C ASN A 193 -18.23 -17.82 0.67
N GLY A 194 -18.72 -16.62 0.34
CA GLY A 194 -18.51 -15.41 1.16
C GLY A 194 -17.16 -14.70 0.96
N ARG A 195 -16.25 -15.26 0.16
CA ARG A 195 -14.98 -14.67 -0.24
C ARG A 195 -15.12 -13.95 -1.58
N LEU A 196 -14.32 -12.93 -1.77
CA LEU A 196 -14.17 -12.24 -3.04
C LEU A 196 -13.07 -12.94 -3.85
N VAL A 197 -13.34 -13.28 -5.08
CA VAL A 197 -12.44 -14.09 -5.89
C VAL A 197 -12.10 -13.37 -7.17
N LEU A 198 -10.81 -13.29 -7.45
CA LEU A 198 -10.27 -12.70 -8.67
C LEU A 198 -9.39 -13.73 -9.37
N ARG A 199 -9.35 -13.62 -10.70
CA ARG A 199 -8.42 -14.40 -11.52
C ARG A 199 -7.68 -13.46 -12.44
N TRP A 200 -6.35 -13.53 -12.42
CA TRP A 200 -5.56 -12.85 -13.45
C TRP A 200 -5.43 -13.75 -14.67
N ARG A 201 -5.52 -13.15 -15.79
CA ARG A 201 -5.32 -13.80 -17.10
C ARG A 201 -3.91 -13.50 -17.61
#